data_0e439327e4584b43a1a9565d64b7cf17
#
_entry.id   0e439327e4584b43a1a9565d64b7cf17
#
_cell.length_a   1.000
_cell.length_b   1.000
_cell.length_c   1.000
_cell.angle_alpha   90.00
_cell.angle_beta   90.00
_cell.angle_gamma   90.00
#
_symmetry.space_group_name_H-M   'P 1'
#
loop_
_entity.id
_entity.type
_entity.pdbx_description
1 polymer ?
#
loop_
_entity_poly.entity_id
_entity_poly.type
_entity_poly.pdbx_seq_one_letter_code
_entity_poly.pdbx_strand_id
1 'polypeptide(L)'
;TLLHHIGGFGELARAVPQMTRLEGYFITGFEPHRVAEWMKAEGIAGMNLWQYVKLILASDYTVFSALIATVVANMAAFGTDQDMVQRLLTAETHHKARRSLITAAFMDLPIATAFTFIGILLYVYYLKDPTWKPAANPDVFGAYILHVMPVGIRGIVLAGVFATAMGSLSAALNALATSATNDWWIPYFARQSNEAAHVRAARVFTVVFAFLMVVIAGFFAYAKVTDPNVRIIPVVLGIAGFILGPMLGVFLIGMFTKRRGSDRGNILAVTCGLIATIVLGELHLSAANMVLPWFGIDTVWVRPDWLPRVSFTWFAMVGATAVFLVGVLFKTPQSVLDAAKRSAQNADAGDAKPMSLRG
;
A
#
# COMPACT_ATOMS: atom_id res chain seq x y z
N THR A 1 -8.91 16.32 25.76
CA THR A 1 -10.10 16.99 25.21
C THR A 1 -11.23 16.02 24.92
N LEU A 2 -11.07 15.01 24.00
CA LEU A 2 -12.12 14.03 23.65
C LEU A 2 -12.68 13.33 24.89
N LEU A 3 -11.82 12.77 25.74
CA LEU A 3 -12.22 12.07 26.96
C LEU A 3 -13.03 12.99 27.91
N HIS A 4 -12.67 14.25 28.01
CA HIS A 4 -13.38 15.24 28.79
C HIS A 4 -14.77 15.53 28.21
N HIS A 5 -14.90 15.69 26.89
CA HIS A 5 -16.17 15.91 26.22
C HIS A 5 -17.13 14.71 26.34
N ILE A 6 -16.60 13.49 26.41
CA ILE A 6 -17.40 12.27 26.58
C ILE A 6 -17.89 12.12 28.02
N GLY A 7 -17.22 12.72 29.03
CA GLY A 7 -17.54 12.57 30.45
C GLY A 7 -16.69 11.51 31.15
N GLY A 8 -15.51 11.17 30.58
CA GLY A 8 -14.52 10.30 31.20
C GLY A 8 -14.62 8.82 30.81
N PHE A 9 -13.75 8.01 31.40
CA PHE A 9 -13.67 6.57 31.12
C PHE A 9 -14.92 5.77 31.53
N GLY A 10 -15.68 6.22 32.54
CA GLY A 10 -16.91 5.57 32.96
C GLY A 10 -17.99 5.56 31.90
N GLU A 11 -18.16 6.67 31.19
CA GLU A 11 -19.10 6.78 30.08
C GLU A 11 -18.65 6.01 28.86
N LEU A 12 -17.34 5.98 28.59
CA LEU A 12 -16.77 5.15 27.54
C LEU A 12 -17.05 3.67 27.80
N ALA A 13 -16.82 3.19 29.04
CA ALA A 13 -17.08 1.80 29.42
C ALA A 13 -18.56 1.40 29.29
N ARG A 14 -19.49 2.35 29.46
CA ARG A 14 -20.93 2.10 29.24
C ARG A 14 -21.29 2.06 27.75
N ALA A 15 -20.61 2.82 26.92
CA ALA A 15 -20.88 2.88 25.48
C ALA A 15 -20.30 1.69 24.71
N VAL A 16 -19.15 1.14 25.13
CA VAL A 16 -18.47 0.02 24.44
C VAL A 16 -19.37 -1.21 24.25
N PRO A 17 -20.15 -1.70 25.23
CA PRO A 17 -21.07 -2.82 25.00
C PRO A 17 -22.15 -2.56 23.96
N GLN A 18 -22.52 -1.29 23.75
CA GLN A 18 -23.48 -0.92 22.69
C GLN A 18 -22.82 -0.98 21.31
N MET A 19 -21.54 -0.67 21.23
CA MET A 19 -20.77 -0.76 19.98
C MET A 19 -20.62 -2.21 19.49
N THR A 20 -20.43 -3.16 20.40
CA THR A 20 -20.30 -4.59 20.06
C THR A 20 -21.60 -5.24 19.60
N ARG A 21 -22.74 -4.58 19.84
CA ARG A 21 -24.06 -5.04 19.37
C ARG A 21 -24.43 -4.47 17.98
N LEU A 22 -23.59 -3.64 17.38
CA LEU A 22 -23.85 -3.10 16.05
C LEU A 22 -23.82 -4.23 15.01
N GLU A 23 -24.85 -4.30 14.19
CA GLU A 23 -25.05 -5.26 13.09
C GLU A 23 -24.00 -5.06 11.99
N GLY A 24 -22.88 -4.79 12.07
CA GLY A 24 -21.83 -4.59 11.06
C GLY A 24 -20.46 -4.99 11.56
N TYR A 25 -20.37 -5.43 12.84
CA TYR A 25 -19.11 -5.84 13.40
C TYR A 25 -18.78 -7.28 12.99
N PHE A 26 -17.63 -7.47 12.38
CA PHE A 26 -17.13 -8.79 12.02
C PHE A 26 -15.60 -8.85 12.17
N ILE A 27 -15.11 -10.02 12.55
CA ILE A 27 -13.68 -10.30 12.73
C ILE A 27 -13.20 -11.27 11.67
N THR A 28 -13.90 -12.39 11.53
CA THR A 28 -13.53 -13.48 10.62
C THR A 28 -14.12 -13.28 9.22
N GLY A 29 -15.23 -12.57 9.12
CA GLY A 29 -16.06 -12.49 7.92
C GLY A 29 -17.06 -13.66 7.79
N PHE A 30 -17.05 -14.60 8.75
CA PHE A 30 -17.96 -15.77 8.77
C PHE A 30 -19.09 -15.60 9.77
N GLU A 31 -19.26 -14.45 10.33
CA GLU A 31 -20.35 -14.14 11.24
C GLU A 31 -21.71 -14.37 10.54
N PRO A 32 -22.71 -14.94 11.24
CA PRO A 32 -23.96 -15.37 10.61
C PRO A 32 -24.67 -14.28 9.80
N HIS A 33 -24.62 -13.03 10.27
CA HIS A 33 -25.21 -11.91 9.55
C HIS A 33 -24.48 -11.63 8.23
N ARG A 34 -23.14 -11.69 8.20
CA ARG A 34 -22.33 -11.49 6.98
C ARG A 34 -22.54 -12.60 5.96
N VAL A 35 -22.59 -13.84 6.43
CA VAL A 35 -22.91 -14.99 5.57
C VAL A 35 -24.31 -14.86 4.98
N ALA A 36 -25.30 -14.45 5.78
CA ALA A 36 -26.68 -14.24 5.31
C ALA A 36 -26.77 -13.10 4.28
N GLU A 37 -26.09 -11.97 4.52
CA GLU A 37 -26.00 -10.87 3.55
C GLU A 37 -25.34 -11.30 2.24
N TRP A 38 -24.23 -12.06 2.33
CA TRP A 38 -23.55 -12.59 1.15
C TRP A 38 -24.43 -13.54 0.35
N MET A 39 -25.09 -14.50 1.02
CA MET A 39 -26.00 -15.43 0.39
C MET A 39 -27.15 -14.69 -0.32
N LYS A 40 -27.70 -13.66 0.30
CA LYS A 40 -28.74 -12.81 -0.30
C LYS A 40 -28.23 -12.03 -1.51
N ALA A 41 -27.02 -11.46 -1.41
CA ALA A 41 -26.42 -10.66 -2.48
C ALA A 41 -26.05 -11.51 -3.72
N GLU A 42 -25.58 -12.75 -3.51
CA GLU A 42 -25.19 -13.68 -4.58
C GLU A 42 -26.36 -14.58 -5.04
N GLY A 43 -27.54 -14.48 -4.39
CA GLY A 43 -28.72 -15.30 -4.74
C GLY A 43 -28.53 -16.80 -4.50
N ILE A 44 -27.73 -17.20 -3.51
CA ILE A 44 -27.38 -18.61 -3.23
C ILE A 44 -28.13 -19.14 -2.00
N ALA A 45 -28.55 -20.40 -2.06
CA ALA A 45 -29.30 -21.04 -0.96
C ALA A 45 -28.38 -21.70 0.09
N GLY A 46 -27.06 -21.78 -0.14
CA GLY A 46 -26.12 -22.40 0.78
C GLY A 46 -24.68 -22.03 0.50
N MET A 47 -23.81 -22.21 1.51
CA MET A 47 -22.39 -21.93 1.43
C MET A 47 -21.60 -23.22 1.21
N ASN A 48 -20.76 -23.24 0.17
CA ASN A 48 -19.73 -24.25 -0.02
C ASN A 48 -18.34 -23.63 0.22
N LEU A 49 -17.29 -24.43 0.24
CA LEU A 49 -15.93 -23.96 0.50
C LEU A 49 -15.52 -22.80 -0.45
N TRP A 50 -15.91 -22.88 -1.71
CA TRP A 50 -15.60 -21.84 -2.70
C TRP A 50 -16.31 -20.52 -2.41
N GLN A 51 -17.54 -20.56 -1.92
CA GLN A 51 -18.28 -19.37 -1.50
C GLN A 51 -17.66 -18.71 -0.28
N TYR A 52 -17.15 -19.50 0.68
CA TYR A 52 -16.40 -18.96 1.81
C TYR A 52 -15.09 -18.29 1.35
N VAL A 53 -14.37 -18.87 0.41
CA VAL A 53 -13.16 -18.26 -0.18
C VAL A 53 -13.51 -16.93 -0.88
N LYS A 54 -14.56 -16.89 -1.68
CA LYS A 54 -15.03 -15.66 -2.33
C LYS A 54 -15.39 -14.58 -1.30
N LEU A 55 -16.08 -14.94 -0.22
CA LEU A 55 -16.45 -14.03 0.85
C LEU A 55 -15.22 -13.42 1.53
N ILE A 56 -14.19 -14.23 1.83
CA ILE A 56 -12.92 -13.75 2.40
C ILE A 56 -12.22 -12.80 1.43
N LEU A 57 -12.11 -13.17 0.15
CA LEU A 57 -11.46 -12.35 -0.86
C LEU A 57 -12.18 -11.03 -1.12
N ALA A 58 -13.50 -11.00 -1.00
CA ALA A 58 -14.31 -9.81 -1.17
C ALA A 58 -14.32 -8.89 0.06
N SER A 59 -13.92 -9.39 1.23
CA SER A 59 -13.97 -8.64 2.48
C SER A 59 -12.67 -7.87 2.73
N ASP A 60 -12.78 -6.57 3.04
CA ASP A 60 -11.62 -5.69 3.21
C ASP A 60 -10.82 -5.98 4.49
N TYR A 61 -11.52 -6.07 5.64
CA TYR A 61 -10.91 -6.07 6.98
C TYR A 61 -11.32 -7.31 7.76
N THR A 62 -10.71 -8.45 7.45
CA THR A 62 -10.89 -9.69 8.19
C THR A 62 -9.56 -10.14 8.80
N VAL A 63 -9.59 -11.04 9.78
CA VAL A 63 -8.37 -11.67 10.33
C VAL A 63 -7.55 -12.32 9.22
N PHE A 64 -8.20 -12.92 8.20
CA PHE A 64 -7.50 -13.55 7.07
C PHE A 64 -6.78 -12.51 6.20
N SER A 65 -7.43 -11.39 5.87
CA SER A 65 -6.78 -10.31 5.13
C SER A 65 -5.63 -9.70 5.92
N ALA A 66 -5.78 -9.55 7.25
CA ALA A 66 -4.72 -9.04 8.11
C ALA A 66 -3.51 -9.99 8.21
N LEU A 67 -3.74 -11.29 8.40
CA LEU A 67 -2.64 -12.26 8.61
C LEU A 67 -1.98 -12.72 7.31
N ILE A 68 -2.67 -12.71 6.18
CA ILE A 68 -2.14 -13.23 4.92
C ILE A 68 -1.85 -12.07 3.96
N ALA A 69 -2.87 -11.32 3.56
CA ALA A 69 -2.74 -10.30 2.53
C ALA A 69 -1.85 -9.13 2.98
N THR A 70 -2.04 -8.64 4.21
CA THR A 70 -1.23 -7.54 4.76
C THR A 70 0.22 -7.93 4.97
N VAL A 71 0.51 -9.19 5.35
CA VAL A 71 1.89 -9.67 5.43
C VAL A 71 2.57 -9.60 4.08
N VAL A 72 1.92 -10.07 3.01
CA VAL A 72 2.46 -10.00 1.65
C VAL A 72 2.61 -8.55 1.18
N ALA A 73 1.64 -7.69 1.47
CA ALA A 73 1.72 -6.26 1.13
C ALA A 73 2.89 -5.56 1.86
N ASN A 74 3.10 -5.86 3.15
CA ASN A 74 4.25 -5.35 3.90
C ASN A 74 5.58 -5.92 3.40
N MET A 75 5.65 -7.20 3.03
CA MET A 75 6.84 -7.76 2.37
C MET A 75 7.17 -7.01 1.08
N ALA A 76 6.16 -6.65 0.29
CA ALA A 76 6.34 -5.85 -0.91
C ALA A 76 6.84 -4.44 -0.57
N ALA A 77 6.18 -3.73 0.34
CA ALA A 77 6.54 -2.37 0.72
C ALA A 77 7.96 -2.28 1.31
N PHE A 78 8.31 -3.12 2.28
CA PHE A 78 9.64 -3.08 2.91
C PHE A 78 10.75 -3.72 2.07
N GLY A 79 10.42 -4.59 1.13
CA GLY A 79 11.39 -5.32 0.31
C GLY A 79 11.66 -4.70 -1.07
N THR A 80 10.72 -3.93 -1.61
CA THR A 80 10.81 -3.42 -2.99
C THR A 80 10.67 -1.91 -3.12
N ASP A 81 10.16 -1.22 -2.09
CA ASP A 81 10.03 0.23 -2.11
C ASP A 81 11.39 0.91 -1.95
N GLN A 82 11.73 1.77 -2.89
CA GLN A 82 13.01 2.47 -2.94
C GLN A 82 13.26 3.33 -1.69
N ASP A 83 12.23 4.01 -1.14
CA ASP A 83 12.39 4.82 0.07
C ASP A 83 12.75 3.97 1.28
N MET A 84 12.09 2.83 1.44
CA MET A 84 12.36 1.91 2.55
C MET A 84 13.71 1.21 2.41
N VAL A 85 14.03 0.73 1.20
CA VAL A 85 15.30 0.04 0.93
C VAL A 85 16.49 0.98 1.11
N GLN A 86 16.43 2.23 0.64
CA GLN A 86 17.50 3.22 0.86
C GLN A 86 17.79 3.42 2.34
N ARG A 87 16.77 3.54 3.17
CA ARG A 87 16.94 3.70 4.64
C ARG A 87 17.56 2.47 5.28
N LEU A 88 17.20 1.27 4.83
CA LEU A 88 17.80 0.03 5.34
C LEU A 88 19.27 -0.14 4.94
N LEU A 89 19.63 0.29 3.73
CA LEU A 89 21.01 0.23 3.23
C LEU A 89 21.96 1.22 3.94
N THR A 90 21.44 2.25 4.62
CA THR A 90 22.27 3.15 5.45
C THR A 90 22.69 2.52 6.77
N ALA A 91 22.14 1.38 7.17
CA ALA A 91 22.53 0.69 8.38
C ALA A 91 23.93 0.06 8.22
N GLU A 92 24.80 0.23 9.21
CA GLU A 92 26.19 -0.26 9.19
C GLU A 92 26.30 -1.78 9.02
N THR A 93 25.32 -2.53 9.50
CA THR A 93 25.30 -4.00 9.43
C THR A 93 23.89 -4.53 9.19
N HIS A 94 23.81 -5.73 8.58
CA HIS A 94 22.55 -6.44 8.39
C HIS A 94 21.78 -6.69 9.70
N HIS A 95 22.50 -6.92 10.81
CA HIS A 95 21.89 -7.09 12.13
C HIS A 95 21.21 -5.80 12.63
N LYS A 96 21.83 -4.63 12.40
CA LYS A 96 21.23 -3.34 12.76
C LYS A 96 20.00 -3.05 11.89
N ALA A 97 20.08 -3.29 10.57
CA ALA A 97 18.95 -3.15 9.66
C ALA A 97 17.75 -4.04 10.08
N ARG A 98 18.00 -5.32 10.35
CA ARG A 98 16.97 -6.26 10.83
C ARG A 98 16.36 -5.83 12.16
N ARG A 99 17.20 -5.40 13.12
CA ARG A 99 16.72 -4.93 14.43
C ARG A 99 15.86 -3.66 14.29
N SER A 100 16.23 -2.76 13.40
CA SER A 100 15.45 -1.55 13.10
C SER A 100 14.06 -1.90 12.58
N LEU A 101 13.94 -2.82 11.62
CA LEU A 101 12.65 -3.29 11.09
C LEU A 101 11.78 -3.92 12.17
N ILE A 102 12.36 -4.81 12.96
CA ILE A 102 11.63 -5.48 14.07
C ILE A 102 11.15 -4.44 15.09
N THR A 103 12.01 -3.47 15.46
CA THR A 103 11.63 -2.41 16.40
C THR A 103 10.52 -1.54 15.82
N ALA A 104 10.59 -1.17 14.53
CA ALA A 104 9.54 -0.41 13.87
C ALA A 104 8.19 -1.17 13.90
N ALA A 105 8.19 -2.46 13.58
CA ALA A 105 6.98 -3.28 13.64
C ALA A 105 6.36 -3.34 15.05
N PHE A 106 7.20 -3.44 16.11
CA PHE A 106 6.70 -3.37 17.49
C PHE A 106 6.18 -1.98 17.88
N MET A 107 6.79 -0.91 17.37
CA MET A 107 6.34 0.46 17.63
C MET A 107 5.03 0.80 16.89
N ASP A 108 4.72 0.09 15.81
CA ASP A 108 3.47 0.27 15.09
C ASP A 108 2.24 -0.16 15.91
N LEU A 109 2.37 -1.19 16.78
CA LEU A 109 1.29 -1.68 17.63
C LEU A 109 0.70 -0.61 18.57
N PRO A 110 1.49 0.09 19.40
CA PRO A 110 0.95 1.14 20.28
C PRO A 110 0.40 2.33 19.49
N ILE A 111 0.99 2.66 18.33
CA ILE A 111 0.50 3.73 17.45
C ILE A 111 -0.87 3.36 16.89
N ALA A 112 -1.01 2.16 16.31
CA ALA A 112 -2.27 1.66 15.78
C ALA A 112 -3.35 1.58 16.87
N THR A 113 -2.99 1.11 18.07
CA THR A 113 -3.88 1.06 19.22
C THR A 113 -4.35 2.46 19.64
N ALA A 114 -3.44 3.43 19.68
CA ALA A 114 -3.80 4.83 20.01
C ALA A 114 -4.78 5.44 19.00
N PHE A 115 -4.55 5.26 17.70
CA PHE A 115 -5.48 5.75 16.66
C PHE A 115 -6.83 5.03 16.69
N THR A 116 -6.84 3.72 16.93
CA THR A 116 -8.09 2.96 17.11
C THR A 116 -8.86 3.48 18.31
N PHE A 117 -8.17 3.74 19.42
CA PHE A 117 -8.77 4.31 20.62
C PHE A 117 -9.37 5.69 20.37
N ILE A 118 -8.66 6.57 19.63
CA ILE A 118 -9.20 7.86 19.20
C ILE A 118 -10.45 7.68 18.36
N GLY A 119 -10.49 6.70 17.45
CA GLY A 119 -11.67 6.37 16.65
C GLY A 119 -12.87 5.97 17.52
N ILE A 120 -12.65 5.14 18.53
CA ILE A 120 -13.69 4.75 19.51
C ILE A 120 -14.21 5.98 20.28
N LEU A 121 -13.30 6.83 20.74
CA LEU A 121 -13.69 8.06 21.44
C LEU A 121 -14.51 9.00 20.56
N LEU A 122 -14.16 9.16 19.28
CA LEU A 122 -14.92 9.96 18.31
C LEU A 122 -16.30 9.39 18.07
N TYR A 123 -16.41 8.07 17.94
CA TYR A 123 -17.70 7.41 17.80
C TYR A 123 -18.63 7.70 18.98
N VAL A 124 -18.13 7.52 20.22
CA VAL A 124 -18.91 7.82 21.43
C VAL A 124 -19.26 9.30 21.55
N TYR A 125 -18.32 10.18 21.16
CA TYR A 125 -18.58 11.63 21.14
C TYR A 125 -19.76 11.97 20.23
N TYR A 126 -19.76 11.50 18.98
CA TYR A 126 -20.79 11.80 18.01
C TYR A 126 -22.11 11.04 18.23
N LEU A 127 -22.15 10.05 19.11
CA LEU A 127 -23.41 9.49 19.64
C LEU A 127 -24.07 10.45 20.63
N LYS A 128 -23.28 11.19 21.42
CA LYS A 128 -23.80 12.15 22.42
C LYS A 128 -24.10 13.52 21.83
N ASP A 129 -23.21 14.00 20.95
CA ASP A 129 -23.33 15.32 20.32
C ASP A 129 -23.15 15.21 18.80
N PRO A 130 -24.23 15.05 18.06
CA PRO A 130 -24.21 14.94 16.60
C PRO A 130 -24.13 16.30 15.88
N THR A 131 -24.00 17.43 16.56
CA THR A 131 -24.13 18.80 16.01
C THR A 131 -23.18 19.01 14.80
N TRP A 132 -21.94 18.54 14.92
CA TRP A 132 -20.92 18.67 13.85
C TRP A 132 -20.58 17.33 13.20
N LYS A 133 -21.48 16.35 13.29
CA LYS A 133 -21.26 15.05 12.64
C LYS A 133 -21.37 15.22 11.12
N PRO A 134 -20.29 14.96 10.34
CA PRO A 134 -20.36 15.02 8.90
C PRO A 134 -21.22 13.89 8.33
N ALA A 135 -21.83 14.12 7.18
CA ALA A 135 -22.61 13.10 6.47
C ALA A 135 -21.73 11.91 6.04
N ALA A 136 -20.46 12.16 5.70
CA ALA A 136 -19.51 11.15 5.27
C ALA A 136 -18.58 10.72 6.43
N ASN A 137 -18.51 9.43 6.72
CA ASN A 137 -17.67 8.86 7.77
C ASN A 137 -16.15 9.19 7.65
N PRO A 138 -15.54 9.31 6.43
CA PRO A 138 -14.13 9.66 6.33
C PRO A 138 -13.73 11.00 6.93
N ASP A 139 -14.70 11.91 7.12
CA ASP A 139 -14.44 13.29 7.54
C ASP A 139 -14.63 13.50 9.05
N VAL A 140 -15.03 12.47 9.79
CA VAL A 140 -15.37 12.54 11.22
C VAL A 140 -14.25 13.13 12.09
N PHE A 141 -12.99 12.70 11.87
CA PHE A 141 -11.87 13.21 12.65
C PHE A 141 -11.51 14.65 12.26
N GLY A 142 -11.53 14.95 10.96
CA GLY A 142 -11.31 16.31 10.46
C GLY A 142 -12.34 17.31 10.99
N ALA A 143 -13.64 16.92 10.99
CA ALA A 143 -14.72 17.74 11.54
C ALA A 143 -14.53 18.01 13.04
N TYR A 144 -14.14 17.00 13.82
CA TYR A 144 -13.83 17.18 15.22
C TYR A 144 -12.69 18.19 15.45
N ILE A 145 -11.59 18.07 14.69
CA ILE A 145 -10.46 19.02 14.79
C ILE A 145 -10.90 20.44 14.48
N LEU A 146 -11.68 20.64 13.40
CA LEU A 146 -12.03 21.95 12.90
C LEU A 146 -13.10 22.64 13.73
N HIS A 147 -14.09 21.92 14.27
CA HIS A 147 -15.27 22.54 14.90
C HIS A 147 -15.30 22.41 16.43
N VAL A 148 -14.74 21.33 16.98
CA VAL A 148 -14.90 21.00 18.40
C VAL A 148 -13.62 21.26 19.20
N MET A 149 -12.46 21.03 18.61
CA MET A 149 -11.19 21.14 19.32
C MET A 149 -10.85 22.60 19.69
N PRO A 150 -10.36 22.89 20.92
CA PRO A 150 -9.92 24.22 21.32
C PRO A 150 -8.85 24.77 20.39
N VAL A 151 -8.89 26.10 20.14
CA VAL A 151 -8.08 26.79 19.12
C VAL A 151 -6.58 26.47 19.23
N GLY A 152 -5.98 26.54 20.42
CA GLY A 152 -4.55 26.26 20.62
C GLY A 152 -4.17 24.81 20.28
N ILE A 153 -4.94 23.85 20.78
CA ILE A 153 -4.71 22.42 20.53
C ILE A 153 -4.96 22.10 19.04
N ARG A 154 -5.98 22.69 18.43
CA ARG A 154 -6.25 22.59 16.99
C ARG A 154 -5.04 23.01 16.16
N GLY A 155 -4.40 24.14 16.49
CA GLY A 155 -3.21 24.62 15.82
C GLY A 155 -2.04 23.64 15.92
N ILE A 156 -1.78 23.08 17.11
CA ILE A 156 -0.72 22.09 17.34
C ILE A 156 -0.97 20.81 16.52
N VAL A 157 -2.21 20.31 16.53
CA VAL A 157 -2.56 19.08 15.76
C VAL A 157 -2.40 19.33 14.27
N LEU A 158 -2.89 20.46 13.74
CA LEU A 158 -2.73 20.79 12.32
C LEU A 158 -1.25 20.97 11.95
N ALA A 159 -0.46 21.64 12.79
CA ALA A 159 0.98 21.77 12.56
C ALA A 159 1.68 20.39 12.54
N GLY A 160 1.28 19.46 13.42
CA GLY A 160 1.77 18.09 13.43
C GLY A 160 1.44 17.32 12.16
N VAL A 161 0.20 17.46 11.66
CA VAL A 161 -0.23 16.85 10.38
C VAL A 161 0.61 17.39 9.22
N PHE A 162 0.78 18.70 9.12
CA PHE A 162 1.62 19.31 8.08
C PHE A 162 3.09 18.88 8.18
N ALA A 163 3.67 18.87 9.39
CA ALA A 163 5.05 18.46 9.60
C ALA A 163 5.29 17.00 9.15
N THR A 164 4.35 16.09 9.48
CA THR A 164 4.42 14.68 9.07
C THR A 164 4.26 14.55 7.55
N ALA A 165 3.31 15.27 6.97
CA ALA A 165 3.08 15.26 5.52
C ALA A 165 4.32 15.76 4.76
N MET A 166 4.93 16.86 5.22
CA MET A 166 6.17 17.41 4.61
C MET A 166 7.33 16.43 4.68
N GLY A 167 7.51 15.72 5.81
CA GLY A 167 8.56 14.71 5.96
C GLY A 167 8.40 13.56 4.99
N SER A 168 7.19 13.00 4.91
CA SER A 168 6.87 11.87 3.99
C SER A 168 6.98 12.29 2.53
N LEU A 169 6.48 13.48 2.17
CA LEU A 169 6.55 14.00 0.81
C LEU A 169 8.00 14.23 0.36
N SER A 170 8.82 14.82 1.24
CA SER A 170 10.25 15.03 0.96
C SER A 170 10.99 13.72 0.71
N ALA A 171 10.71 12.67 1.50
CA ALA A 171 11.31 11.35 1.33
C ALA A 171 10.89 10.72 -0.01
N ALA A 172 9.60 10.76 -0.33
CA ALA A 172 9.07 10.23 -1.59
C ALA A 172 9.65 10.96 -2.83
N LEU A 173 9.73 12.28 -2.79
CA LEU A 173 10.33 13.07 -3.87
C LEU A 173 11.81 12.73 -4.07
N ASN A 174 12.56 12.56 -2.97
CA ASN A 174 13.96 12.16 -3.04
C ASN A 174 14.13 10.76 -3.65
N ALA A 175 13.31 9.80 -3.24
CA ALA A 175 13.34 8.44 -3.78
C ALA A 175 13.05 8.43 -5.30
N LEU A 176 11.98 9.12 -5.72
CA LEU A 176 11.60 9.24 -7.14
C LEU A 176 12.69 9.92 -7.97
N ALA A 177 13.22 11.05 -7.50
CA ALA A 177 14.27 11.78 -8.20
C ALA A 177 15.57 10.97 -8.29
N THR A 178 15.93 10.24 -7.25
CA THR A 178 17.11 9.36 -7.22
C THR A 178 16.95 8.21 -8.22
N SER A 179 15.81 7.53 -8.21
CA SER A 179 15.54 6.43 -9.14
C SER A 179 15.52 6.93 -10.59
N ALA A 180 14.82 8.02 -10.89
CA ALA A 180 14.80 8.60 -12.23
C ALA A 180 16.20 9.02 -12.72
N THR A 181 17.03 9.54 -11.83
CA THR A 181 18.40 9.95 -12.18
C THR A 181 19.30 8.75 -12.41
N ASN A 182 19.32 7.79 -11.47
CA ASN A 182 20.26 6.68 -11.50
C ASN A 182 19.87 5.61 -12.50
N ASP A 183 18.55 5.30 -12.64
CA ASP A 183 18.10 4.17 -13.42
C ASP A 183 17.80 4.56 -14.87
N TRP A 184 17.45 5.84 -15.10
CA TRP A 184 17.06 6.33 -16.43
C TRP A 184 18.04 7.36 -17.00
N TRP A 185 18.26 8.48 -16.27
CA TRP A 185 19.02 9.60 -16.83
C TRP A 185 20.50 9.22 -17.08
N ILE A 186 21.17 8.70 -16.08
CA ILE A 186 22.60 8.36 -16.19
C ILE A 186 22.86 7.29 -17.26
N PRO A 187 22.16 6.12 -17.26
CA PRO A 187 22.45 5.07 -18.22
C PRO A 187 22.15 5.42 -19.67
N TYR A 188 21.11 6.23 -19.92
CA TYR A 188 20.65 6.48 -21.30
C TYR A 188 21.07 7.82 -21.86
N PHE A 189 21.21 8.88 -21.02
CA PHE A 189 21.43 10.24 -21.51
C PHE A 189 22.73 10.88 -20.99
N ALA A 190 23.33 10.39 -19.93
CA ALA A 190 24.39 11.10 -19.23
C ALA A 190 25.56 10.20 -18.81
N ARG A 191 25.85 9.14 -19.56
CA ARG A 191 26.84 8.11 -19.25
C ARG A 191 28.27 8.64 -19.04
N GLN A 192 28.61 9.77 -19.65
CA GLN A 192 29.92 10.41 -19.55
C GLN A 192 29.87 11.81 -18.89
N SER A 193 28.74 12.16 -18.28
CA SER A 193 28.59 13.45 -17.63
C SER A 193 29.24 13.49 -16.25
N ASN A 194 29.55 14.71 -15.77
CA ASN A 194 30.13 14.93 -14.45
C ASN A 194 29.04 14.90 -13.34
N GLU A 195 29.50 14.77 -12.09
CA GLU A 195 28.62 14.72 -10.91
C GLU A 195 27.70 15.94 -10.80
N ALA A 196 28.16 17.13 -11.21
CA ALA A 196 27.34 18.35 -11.22
C ALA A 196 26.12 18.26 -12.15
N ALA A 197 26.26 17.55 -13.29
CA ALA A 197 25.14 17.28 -14.18
C ALA A 197 24.13 16.27 -13.56
N HIS A 198 24.61 15.26 -12.85
CA HIS A 198 23.74 14.31 -12.15
C HIS A 198 22.92 15.01 -11.05
N VAL A 199 23.55 15.86 -10.23
CA VAL A 199 22.84 16.64 -9.20
C VAL A 199 21.82 17.60 -9.83
N ARG A 200 22.15 18.23 -10.96
CA ARG A 200 21.20 19.10 -11.68
C ARG A 200 20.00 18.31 -12.19
N ALA A 201 20.23 17.13 -12.77
CA ALA A 201 19.16 16.25 -13.23
C ALA A 201 18.25 15.83 -12.07
N ALA A 202 18.82 15.42 -10.93
CA ALA A 202 18.06 15.06 -9.73
C ALA A 202 17.16 16.21 -9.25
N ARG A 203 17.68 17.45 -9.24
CA ARG A 203 16.88 18.65 -8.88
C ARG A 203 15.72 18.88 -9.87
N VAL A 204 15.96 18.74 -11.15
CA VAL A 204 14.91 18.87 -12.18
C VAL A 204 13.84 17.79 -11.97
N PHE A 205 14.23 16.52 -11.78
CA PHE A 205 13.29 15.44 -11.50
C PHE A 205 12.49 15.68 -10.22
N THR A 206 13.12 16.21 -9.16
CA THR A 206 12.40 16.59 -7.94
C THR A 206 11.26 17.58 -8.23
N VAL A 207 11.53 18.62 -9.01
CA VAL A 207 10.52 19.62 -9.39
C VAL A 207 9.41 19.00 -10.26
N VAL A 208 9.78 18.18 -11.23
CA VAL A 208 8.81 17.48 -12.10
C VAL A 208 7.90 16.57 -11.28
N PHE A 209 8.46 15.75 -10.39
CA PHE A 209 7.65 14.87 -9.54
C PHE A 209 6.81 15.64 -8.51
N ALA A 210 7.32 16.76 -7.97
CA ALA A 210 6.53 17.62 -7.09
C ALA A 210 5.30 18.17 -7.84
N PHE A 211 5.48 18.64 -9.07
CA PHE A 211 4.37 19.10 -9.90
C PHE A 211 3.36 17.98 -10.19
N LEU A 212 3.83 16.79 -10.56
CA LEU A 212 2.96 15.62 -10.78
C LEU A 212 2.17 15.25 -9.52
N MET A 213 2.81 15.27 -8.35
CA MET A 213 2.12 15.02 -7.08
C MET A 213 1.02 16.05 -6.79
N VAL A 214 1.26 17.33 -7.08
CA VAL A 214 0.23 18.39 -6.95
C VAL A 214 -0.94 18.11 -7.88
N VAL A 215 -0.69 17.73 -9.13
CA VAL A 215 -1.75 17.38 -10.09
C VAL A 215 -2.57 16.18 -9.60
N ILE A 216 -1.91 15.12 -9.14
CA ILE A 216 -2.58 13.94 -8.59
C ILE A 216 -3.40 14.30 -7.34
N ALA A 217 -2.84 15.09 -6.43
CA ALA A 217 -3.55 15.57 -5.23
C ALA A 217 -4.79 16.40 -5.61
N GLY A 218 -4.66 17.27 -6.61
CA GLY A 218 -5.79 18.05 -7.16
C GLY A 218 -6.89 17.16 -7.74
N PHE A 219 -6.52 16.08 -8.44
CA PHE A 219 -7.48 15.11 -8.95
C PHE A 219 -8.25 14.40 -7.82
N PHE A 220 -7.55 13.94 -6.78
CA PHE A 220 -8.21 13.32 -5.61
C PHE A 220 -9.07 14.32 -4.83
N ALA A 221 -8.63 15.57 -4.71
CA ALA A 221 -9.44 16.63 -4.09
C ALA A 221 -10.72 16.88 -4.88
N TYR A 222 -10.63 16.94 -6.22
CA TYR A 222 -11.80 17.07 -7.08
C TYR A 222 -12.74 15.88 -6.96
N ALA A 223 -12.22 14.66 -6.98
CA ALA A 223 -13.02 13.44 -6.79
C ALA A 223 -13.76 13.44 -5.46
N LYS A 224 -13.11 13.91 -4.38
CA LYS A 224 -13.70 14.02 -3.05
C LYS A 224 -14.81 15.08 -2.96
N VAL A 225 -14.68 16.17 -3.69
CA VAL A 225 -15.72 17.23 -3.78
C VAL A 225 -16.92 16.72 -4.56
N THR A 226 -16.70 15.93 -5.61
CA THR A 226 -17.77 15.38 -6.47
C THR A 226 -18.53 14.26 -5.75
N ASP A 227 -17.83 13.38 -5.05
CA ASP A 227 -18.44 12.33 -4.21
C ASP A 227 -17.81 12.32 -2.80
N PRO A 228 -18.48 12.90 -1.81
CA PRO A 228 -18.00 12.93 -0.42
C PRO A 228 -17.77 11.54 0.20
N ASN A 229 -18.39 10.47 -0.33
CA ASN A 229 -18.25 9.11 0.20
C ASN A 229 -16.99 8.39 -0.30
N VAL A 230 -16.28 8.95 -1.26
CA VAL A 230 -15.00 8.38 -1.75
C VAL A 230 -14.03 8.24 -0.57
N ARG A 231 -13.62 7.00 -0.34
CA ARG A 231 -12.60 6.64 0.65
C ARG A 231 -11.22 6.62 -0.01
N ILE A 232 -10.47 7.71 0.12
CA ILE A 232 -9.18 7.89 -0.56
C ILE A 232 -8.17 6.81 -0.15
N ILE A 233 -8.10 6.45 1.14
CA ILE A 233 -7.13 5.48 1.66
C ILE A 233 -7.24 4.11 0.96
N PRO A 234 -8.40 3.45 0.87
CA PRO A 234 -8.55 2.20 0.12
C PRO A 234 -8.14 2.31 -1.35
N VAL A 235 -8.45 3.44 -2.00
CA VAL A 235 -8.07 3.67 -3.40
C VAL A 235 -6.54 3.75 -3.55
N VAL A 236 -5.86 4.53 -2.71
CA VAL A 236 -4.40 4.68 -2.73
C VAL A 236 -3.70 3.35 -2.41
N LEU A 237 -4.17 2.63 -1.39
CA LEU A 237 -3.63 1.32 -1.04
C LEU A 237 -3.87 0.28 -2.14
N GLY A 238 -5.01 0.35 -2.83
CA GLY A 238 -5.30 -0.47 -3.99
C GLY A 238 -4.31 -0.22 -5.13
N ILE A 239 -4.09 1.06 -5.49
CA ILE A 239 -3.10 1.45 -6.51
C ILE A 239 -1.69 0.99 -6.12
N ALA A 240 -1.29 1.16 -4.86
CA ALA A 240 -0.02 0.64 -4.37
C ALA A 240 0.07 -0.88 -4.52
N GLY A 241 -1.00 -1.62 -4.20
CA GLY A 241 -1.07 -3.07 -4.36
C GLY A 241 -0.91 -3.54 -5.80
N PHE A 242 -1.40 -2.78 -6.79
CA PHE A 242 -1.23 -3.10 -8.22
C PHE A 242 0.23 -3.08 -8.66
N ILE A 243 1.06 -2.23 -8.06
CA ILE A 243 2.46 -2.05 -8.45
C ILE A 243 3.38 -2.90 -7.56
N LEU A 244 3.23 -2.79 -6.25
CA LEU A 244 4.11 -3.46 -5.28
C LEU A 244 3.99 -4.99 -5.35
N GLY A 245 2.79 -5.51 -5.63
CA GLY A 245 2.59 -6.94 -5.78
C GLY A 245 3.43 -7.57 -6.90
N PRO A 246 3.29 -7.13 -8.15
CA PRO A 246 4.13 -7.58 -9.25
C PRO A 246 5.62 -7.41 -9.00
N MET A 247 6.07 -6.31 -8.39
CA MET A 247 7.48 -6.12 -8.02
C MET A 247 7.94 -7.20 -7.04
N LEU A 248 7.18 -7.46 -5.97
CA LEU A 248 7.49 -8.54 -5.03
C LEU A 248 7.60 -9.89 -5.75
N GLY A 249 6.72 -10.18 -6.70
CA GLY A 249 6.76 -11.42 -7.47
C GLY A 249 8.11 -11.67 -8.16
N VAL A 250 8.69 -10.64 -8.77
CA VAL A 250 10.04 -10.71 -9.37
C VAL A 250 11.11 -11.00 -8.31
N PHE A 251 11.04 -10.31 -7.16
CA PHE A 251 11.96 -10.58 -6.05
C PHE A 251 11.85 -12.01 -5.52
N LEU A 252 10.64 -12.54 -5.39
CA LEU A 252 10.41 -13.92 -4.95
C LEU A 252 11.00 -14.94 -5.93
N ILE A 253 10.94 -14.69 -7.25
CA ILE A 253 11.60 -15.54 -8.24
C ILE A 253 13.11 -15.59 -7.96
N GLY A 254 13.74 -14.43 -7.75
CA GLY A 254 15.18 -14.35 -7.45
C GLY A 254 15.55 -15.02 -6.12
N MET A 255 14.70 -14.90 -5.10
CA MET A 255 14.96 -15.47 -3.77
C MET A 255 14.74 -16.99 -3.72
N PHE A 256 13.66 -17.49 -4.30
CA PHE A 256 13.29 -18.91 -4.20
C PHE A 256 13.80 -19.77 -5.32
N THR A 257 14.31 -19.18 -6.42
CA THR A 257 14.79 -19.93 -7.57
C THR A 257 16.22 -19.56 -7.94
N LYS A 258 17.06 -20.56 -8.19
CA LYS A 258 18.48 -20.35 -8.60
C LYS A 258 18.69 -20.32 -10.11
N ARG A 259 17.73 -20.80 -10.90
CA ARG A 259 17.87 -21.02 -12.35
C ARG A 259 16.59 -20.63 -13.12
N ARG A 260 15.72 -19.86 -12.51
CA ARG A 260 14.47 -19.41 -13.11
C ARG A 260 14.41 -17.89 -13.12
N GLY A 261 13.66 -17.37 -14.09
CA GLY A 261 13.60 -15.94 -14.37
C GLY A 261 14.61 -15.52 -15.44
N SER A 262 14.14 -14.72 -16.38
CA SER A 262 14.95 -14.08 -17.41
C SER A 262 14.39 -12.69 -17.65
N ASP A 263 15.17 -11.74 -18.17
CA ASP A 263 14.72 -10.36 -18.37
C ASP A 263 13.41 -10.30 -19.18
N ARG A 264 13.38 -11.01 -20.31
CA ARG A 264 12.16 -11.08 -21.16
C ARG A 264 11.00 -11.80 -20.45
N GLY A 265 11.32 -12.87 -19.71
CA GLY A 265 10.32 -13.62 -18.94
C GLY A 265 9.77 -12.79 -17.78
N ASN A 266 10.61 -12.02 -17.10
CA ASN A 266 10.19 -11.14 -16.01
C ASN A 266 9.32 -9.98 -16.50
N ILE A 267 9.64 -9.38 -17.67
CA ILE A 267 8.78 -8.36 -18.29
C ILE A 267 7.38 -8.94 -18.58
N LEU A 268 7.32 -10.11 -19.20
CA LEU A 268 6.05 -10.78 -19.47
C LEU A 268 5.31 -11.12 -18.17
N ALA A 269 6.01 -11.64 -17.18
CA ALA A 269 5.43 -11.98 -15.88
C ALA A 269 4.85 -10.75 -15.17
N VAL A 270 5.59 -9.65 -15.12
CA VAL A 270 5.11 -8.37 -14.56
C VAL A 270 3.90 -7.86 -15.31
N THR A 271 3.90 -7.91 -16.65
CA THR A 271 2.75 -7.51 -17.45
C THR A 271 1.53 -8.37 -17.14
N CYS A 272 1.69 -9.70 -17.05
CA CYS A 272 0.60 -10.59 -16.65
C CYS A 272 0.11 -10.30 -15.22
N GLY A 273 1.01 -10.02 -14.28
CA GLY A 273 0.65 -9.66 -12.91
C GLY A 273 -0.12 -8.35 -12.82
N LEU A 274 0.30 -7.34 -13.56
CA LEU A 274 -0.42 -6.06 -13.67
C LEU A 274 -1.80 -6.24 -14.30
N ILE A 275 -1.91 -6.99 -15.38
CA ILE A 275 -3.21 -7.29 -16.01
C ILE A 275 -4.12 -8.03 -15.04
N ALA A 276 -3.61 -9.05 -14.34
CA ALA A 276 -4.39 -9.80 -13.37
C ALA A 276 -4.92 -8.91 -12.24
N THR A 277 -4.08 -8.03 -11.68
CA THR A 277 -4.50 -7.11 -10.61
C THR A 277 -5.45 -6.02 -11.12
N ILE A 278 -5.25 -5.47 -12.31
CA ILE A 278 -6.14 -4.47 -12.92
C ILE A 278 -7.52 -5.07 -13.21
N VAL A 279 -7.55 -6.31 -13.71
CA VAL A 279 -8.81 -7.00 -14.01
C VAL A 279 -9.55 -7.36 -12.73
N LEU A 280 -8.90 -7.99 -11.76
CA LEU A 280 -9.51 -8.38 -10.49
C LEU A 280 -9.84 -7.18 -9.59
N GLY A 281 -9.10 -6.09 -9.68
CA GLY A 281 -9.37 -4.84 -8.98
C GLY A 281 -10.39 -3.93 -9.67
N GLU A 282 -10.97 -4.35 -10.80
CA GLU A 282 -12.00 -3.62 -11.56
C GLU A 282 -11.54 -2.22 -12.04
N LEU A 283 -10.22 -1.96 -12.06
CA LEU A 283 -9.69 -0.67 -12.48
C LEU A 283 -10.00 -0.38 -13.95
N HIS A 284 -10.00 -1.42 -14.80
CA HIS A 284 -10.37 -1.32 -16.21
C HIS A 284 -11.84 -0.90 -16.41
N LEU A 285 -12.76 -1.38 -15.55
CA LEU A 285 -14.17 -1.00 -15.59
C LEU A 285 -14.36 0.45 -15.13
N SER A 286 -13.69 0.83 -14.04
CA SER A 286 -13.71 2.20 -13.52
C SER A 286 -13.16 3.19 -14.54
N ALA A 287 -12.03 2.85 -15.18
CA ALA A 287 -11.42 3.66 -16.23
C ALA A 287 -12.34 3.75 -17.47
N ALA A 288 -12.92 2.63 -17.91
CA ALA A 288 -13.85 2.63 -19.05
C ALA A 288 -15.08 3.51 -18.77
N ASN A 289 -15.72 3.34 -17.63
CA ASN A 289 -16.90 4.11 -17.24
C ASN A 289 -16.61 5.61 -17.05
N MET A 290 -15.37 5.98 -16.77
CA MET A 290 -14.94 7.37 -16.67
C MET A 290 -14.67 8.00 -18.05
N VAL A 291 -14.10 7.24 -18.98
CA VAL A 291 -13.61 7.74 -20.27
C VAL A 291 -14.66 7.62 -21.39
N LEU A 292 -15.45 6.54 -21.41
CA LEU A 292 -16.42 6.26 -22.46
C LEU A 292 -17.48 7.37 -22.66
N PRO A 293 -18.01 8.03 -21.61
CA PRO A 293 -18.95 9.15 -21.78
C PRO A 293 -18.37 10.31 -22.59
N TRP A 294 -17.04 10.53 -22.56
CA TRP A 294 -16.40 11.58 -23.35
C TRP A 294 -16.44 11.30 -24.86
N PHE A 295 -16.64 10.03 -25.23
CA PHE A 295 -16.80 9.59 -26.63
C PHE A 295 -18.27 9.37 -27.02
N GLY A 296 -19.22 9.80 -26.17
CA GLY A 296 -20.65 9.63 -26.42
C GLY A 296 -21.17 8.20 -26.23
N ILE A 297 -20.44 7.37 -25.50
CA ILE A 297 -20.82 5.99 -25.19
C ILE A 297 -21.34 5.96 -23.75
N ASP A 298 -22.65 6.01 -23.58
CA ASP A 298 -23.33 6.04 -22.26
C ASP A 298 -23.55 4.65 -21.64
N THR A 299 -22.91 3.60 -22.18
CA THR A 299 -23.00 2.26 -21.62
C THR A 299 -22.14 2.12 -20.37
N VAL A 300 -22.79 1.80 -19.25
CA VAL A 300 -22.07 1.48 -18.00
C VAL A 300 -21.58 0.03 -18.07
N TRP A 301 -20.27 -0.14 -18.06
CA TRP A 301 -19.67 -1.47 -18.01
C TRP A 301 -19.73 -2.01 -16.58
N VAL A 302 -20.36 -3.17 -16.45
CA VAL A 302 -20.54 -3.84 -15.15
C VAL A 302 -19.64 -5.07 -15.10
N ARG A 303 -19.20 -5.41 -13.91
CA ARG A 303 -18.39 -6.59 -13.65
C ARG A 303 -19.12 -7.86 -14.11
N PRO A 304 -18.47 -8.74 -14.89
CA PRO A 304 -19.03 -10.04 -15.25
C PRO A 304 -19.23 -10.94 -14.02
N ASP A 305 -20.31 -11.71 -13.96
CA ASP A 305 -20.67 -12.56 -12.81
C ASP A 305 -19.62 -13.67 -12.53
N TRP A 306 -18.89 -14.10 -13.56
CA TRP A 306 -17.81 -15.08 -13.41
C TRP A 306 -16.56 -14.53 -12.70
N LEU A 307 -16.37 -13.20 -12.68
CA LEU A 307 -15.20 -12.57 -12.06
C LEU A 307 -15.44 -12.40 -10.55
N PRO A 308 -14.63 -13.04 -9.67
CA PRO A 308 -14.81 -12.89 -8.23
C PRO A 308 -14.50 -11.46 -7.81
N ARG A 309 -15.22 -10.94 -6.81
CA ARG A 309 -14.84 -9.71 -6.12
C ARG A 309 -13.59 -9.96 -5.31
N VAL A 310 -12.59 -9.10 -5.49
CA VAL A 310 -11.35 -9.14 -4.71
C VAL A 310 -11.12 -7.77 -4.08
N SER A 311 -11.01 -7.75 -2.76
CA SER A 311 -10.72 -6.54 -2.02
C SER A 311 -9.30 -6.02 -2.30
N PHE A 312 -9.12 -4.72 -2.20
CA PHE A 312 -7.82 -4.05 -2.40
C PHE A 312 -6.70 -4.63 -1.51
N THR A 313 -7.02 -5.17 -0.36
CA THR A 313 -6.05 -5.79 0.56
C THR A 313 -5.31 -6.98 -0.07
N TRP A 314 -5.94 -7.69 -1.00
CA TRP A 314 -5.40 -8.87 -1.67
C TRP A 314 -4.61 -8.56 -2.95
N PHE A 315 -4.65 -7.34 -3.48
CA PHE A 315 -4.05 -7.01 -4.77
C PHE A 315 -2.55 -7.30 -4.82
N ALA A 316 -1.81 -6.96 -3.76
CA ALA A 316 -0.39 -7.26 -3.69
C ALA A 316 -0.11 -8.77 -3.76
N MET A 317 -0.91 -9.59 -3.07
CA MET A 317 -0.77 -11.05 -3.10
C MET A 317 -1.11 -11.63 -4.49
N VAL A 318 -2.20 -11.16 -5.09
CA VAL A 318 -2.59 -11.57 -6.45
C VAL A 318 -1.50 -11.25 -7.46
N GLY A 319 -1.00 -10.01 -7.44
CA GLY A 319 0.07 -9.56 -8.33
C GLY A 319 1.36 -10.35 -8.14
N ALA A 320 1.81 -10.52 -6.90
CA ALA A 320 3.01 -11.29 -6.59
C ALA A 320 2.90 -12.76 -7.02
N THR A 321 1.76 -13.38 -6.76
CA THR A 321 1.51 -14.78 -7.13
C THR A 321 1.47 -14.96 -8.65
N ALA A 322 0.78 -14.08 -9.37
CA ALA A 322 0.69 -14.14 -10.83
C ALA A 322 2.08 -13.99 -11.47
N VAL A 323 2.88 -13.02 -11.02
CA VAL A 323 4.24 -12.82 -11.51
C VAL A 323 5.13 -14.00 -11.18
N PHE A 324 5.07 -14.51 -9.96
CA PHE A 324 5.86 -15.66 -9.55
C PHE A 324 5.55 -16.90 -10.40
N LEU A 325 4.28 -17.23 -10.58
CA LEU A 325 3.85 -18.40 -11.36
C LEU A 325 4.27 -18.30 -12.83
N VAL A 326 4.10 -17.13 -13.46
CA VAL A 326 4.50 -16.92 -14.86
C VAL A 326 6.02 -16.88 -14.98
N GLY A 327 6.71 -16.16 -14.10
CA GLY A 327 8.16 -15.97 -14.17
C GLY A 327 8.96 -17.24 -13.94
N VAL A 328 8.49 -18.15 -13.09
CA VAL A 328 9.12 -19.46 -12.87
C VAL A 328 9.10 -20.35 -14.12
N LEU A 329 8.21 -20.11 -15.07
CA LEU A 329 8.20 -20.86 -16.33
C LEU A 329 9.42 -20.59 -17.20
N PHE A 330 10.05 -19.43 -17.07
CA PHE A 330 11.20 -19.02 -17.86
C PHE A 330 12.51 -19.43 -17.20
N LYS A 331 13.44 -20.00 -17.98
CA LYS A 331 14.78 -20.37 -17.50
C LYS A 331 15.73 -19.18 -17.57
N THR A 332 16.60 -19.06 -16.58
CA THR A 332 17.68 -18.07 -16.59
C THR A 332 18.68 -18.41 -17.71
N PRO A 333 19.10 -17.46 -18.56
CA PRO A 333 20.11 -17.67 -19.58
C PRO A 333 21.44 -18.14 -18.97
N GLN A 334 22.13 -19.05 -19.64
CA GLN A 334 23.41 -19.61 -19.17
C GLN A 334 24.47 -18.50 -18.97
N SER A 335 24.49 -17.50 -19.86
CA SER A 335 25.40 -16.35 -19.76
C SER A 335 25.30 -15.60 -18.43
N VAL A 336 24.07 -15.45 -17.90
CA VAL A 336 23.81 -14.79 -16.61
C VAL A 336 24.28 -15.67 -15.45
N LEU A 337 24.03 -16.97 -15.53
CA LEU A 337 24.47 -17.93 -14.51
C LEU A 337 26.01 -18.00 -14.44
N ASP A 338 26.68 -17.97 -15.58
CA ASP A 338 28.15 -18.01 -15.63
C ASP A 338 28.76 -16.67 -15.16
N ALA A 339 28.14 -15.54 -15.48
CA ALA A 339 28.52 -14.23 -14.94
C ALA A 339 28.40 -14.19 -13.41
N ALA A 340 27.29 -14.69 -12.86
CA ALA A 340 27.07 -14.76 -11.42
C ALA A 340 28.10 -15.66 -10.71
N LYS A 341 28.46 -16.81 -11.31
CA LYS A 341 29.52 -17.69 -10.78
C LYS A 341 30.90 -17.01 -10.76
N ARG A 342 31.26 -16.29 -11.83
CA ARG A 342 32.51 -15.53 -11.90
C ARG A 342 32.56 -14.43 -10.83
N SER A 343 31.46 -13.72 -10.62
CA SER A 343 31.39 -12.68 -9.59
C SER A 343 31.55 -13.26 -8.18
N ALA A 344 30.92 -14.41 -7.90
CA ALA A 344 31.08 -15.10 -6.62
C ALA A 344 32.55 -15.59 -6.40
N GLN A 345 33.18 -16.18 -7.42
CA GLN A 345 34.57 -16.60 -7.34
C GLN A 345 35.55 -15.43 -7.11
N ASN A 346 35.27 -14.27 -7.73
CA ASN A 346 36.08 -13.07 -7.54
C ASN A 346 35.91 -12.46 -6.14
N ALA A 347 34.72 -12.54 -5.55
CA ALA A 347 34.45 -12.10 -4.18
C ALA A 347 35.24 -12.99 -3.17
N ASP A 348 35.16 -14.31 -3.32
CA ASP A 348 35.89 -15.25 -2.48
C ASP A 348 37.43 -15.10 -2.61
N ALA A 349 37.91 -14.81 -3.82
CA ALA A 349 39.32 -14.54 -4.06
C ALA A 349 39.80 -13.17 -3.53
N GLY A 350 38.90 -12.18 -3.45
CA GLY A 350 39.16 -10.87 -2.87
C GLY A 350 39.26 -10.92 -1.34
N ASP A 351 38.43 -11.70 -0.69
CA ASP A 351 38.48 -11.93 0.76
C ASP A 351 39.65 -12.81 1.21
N ALA A 352 40.20 -13.62 0.29
CA ALA A 352 41.35 -14.45 0.54
C ALA A 352 42.73 -13.71 0.47
N LYS A 353 42.75 -12.41 0.09
CA LYS A 353 43.98 -11.62 0.17
C LYS A 353 44.19 -11.15 1.60
N PRO A 354 45.29 -11.62 2.30
CA PRO A 354 45.59 -11.11 3.63
C PRO A 354 45.91 -9.62 3.51
N MET A 355 45.31 -8.84 4.39
CA MET A 355 45.59 -7.43 4.59
C MET A 355 47.05 -7.31 4.97
N SER A 356 47.95 -7.13 3.96
CA SER A 356 49.35 -6.81 4.20
C SER A 356 49.37 -5.48 4.94
N LEU A 357 49.68 -5.56 6.23
CA LEU A 357 50.03 -4.43 7.07
C LEU A 357 51.13 -3.63 6.33
N ARG A 358 50.78 -2.50 5.76
CA ARG A 358 51.74 -1.46 5.42
C ARG A 358 52.09 -0.78 6.71
N GLY A 359 53.34 -1.03 7.11
CA GLY A 359 54.01 -0.30 8.18
C GLY A 359 54.26 1.17 7.84
#